data_147b9771e985bf6e2c694e5cb5c41977
#
_entry.id   147b9771e985bf6e2c694e5cb5c41977
#
_cell.length_a   1.000
_cell.length_b   1.000
_cell.length_c   1.000
_cell.angle_alpha   90.00
_cell.angle_beta   90.00
_cell.angle_gamma   90.00
#
_symmetry.space_group_name_H-M   'P 1'
#
loop_
_entity.id
_entity.type
_entity.pdbx_description
1 polymer ?
#
loop_
_entity_poly.entity_id
_entity_poly.type
_entity_poly.pdbx_seq_one_letter_code
_entity_poly.pdbx_strand_id
1 'polypeptide(L)'
;MKPIRKDNEIEWWNFDKCHDGIGTVNCKSLLDGCDSMKFCFMHCDDMKAGVSIGVHEHSNTEEIYYLVSGKGILTYDGIEYEMLPGDVSLCNMGHSHGFLATEDSILVVVG
;
A
#
# COMPACT_ATOMS: atom_id res chain seq x y z
N MET A 1 20.99 -0.32 -7.10
CA MET A 1 20.89 0.75 -6.10
C MET A 1 22.06 0.70 -5.14
N LYS A 2 22.31 1.77 -4.40
CA LYS A 2 23.27 1.78 -3.29
C LYS A 2 22.84 0.76 -2.22
N PRO A 3 23.77 0.28 -1.36
CA PRO A 3 23.40 -0.63 -0.26
C PRO A 3 22.29 -0.10 0.64
N ILE A 4 22.22 1.21 0.81
CA ILE A 4 21.16 1.89 1.58
C ILE A 4 20.64 3.07 0.76
N ARG A 5 19.32 3.21 0.69
CA ARG A 5 18.64 4.41 0.21
C ARG A 5 18.16 5.18 1.42
N LYS A 6 18.63 6.41 1.59
CA LYS A 6 18.28 7.25 2.74
C LYS A 6 16.88 7.83 2.57
N ASP A 7 16.11 7.90 3.65
CA ASP A 7 14.76 8.44 3.65
C ASP A 7 14.70 9.88 3.08
N ASN A 8 15.66 10.72 3.42
CA ASN A 8 15.73 12.10 2.94
C ASN A 8 16.15 12.26 1.45
N GLU A 9 16.51 11.17 0.80
CA GLU A 9 16.83 11.14 -0.64
C GLU A 9 15.60 10.78 -1.49
N ILE A 10 14.48 10.42 -0.85
CA ILE A 10 13.28 9.92 -1.52
C ILE A 10 12.19 10.97 -1.47
N GLU A 11 11.70 11.38 -2.65
CA GLU A 11 10.64 12.36 -2.79
C GLU A 11 9.27 11.71 -2.56
N TRP A 12 8.34 12.47 -1.94
CA TRP A 12 6.94 12.10 -1.90
C TRP A 12 6.27 12.43 -3.23
N TRP A 13 5.29 11.62 -3.62
CA TRP A 13 4.44 11.90 -4.78
C TRP A 13 2.99 11.56 -4.46
N ASN A 14 2.07 12.18 -5.18
CA ASN A 14 0.64 12.01 -4.96
C ASN A 14 0.07 11.01 -5.95
N PHE A 15 -0.67 10.04 -5.42
CA PHE A 15 -1.42 9.08 -6.20
C PHE A 15 -2.91 9.36 -6.00
N ASP A 16 -3.51 10.09 -6.95
CA ASP A 16 -4.92 10.45 -6.89
C ASP A 16 -5.79 9.26 -7.27
N LYS A 17 -6.83 8.98 -6.49
CA LYS A 17 -7.80 7.91 -6.74
C LYS A 17 -7.13 6.57 -7.04
N CYS A 18 -6.19 6.15 -6.21
CA CYS A 18 -5.45 4.91 -6.35
C CYS A 18 -6.42 3.73 -6.53
N HIS A 19 -6.33 3.04 -7.67
CA HIS A 19 -7.26 1.96 -8.06
C HIS A 19 -8.74 2.35 -7.94
N ASP A 20 -9.11 3.55 -8.42
CA ASP A 20 -10.45 4.12 -8.29
C ASP A 20 -10.91 4.32 -6.84
N GLY A 21 -9.97 4.44 -5.92
CA GLY A 21 -10.23 4.76 -4.52
C GLY A 21 -10.61 6.21 -4.31
N ILE A 22 -10.76 6.58 -3.05
CA ILE A 22 -11.18 7.92 -2.61
C ILE A 22 -9.95 8.71 -2.18
N GLY A 23 -9.87 9.95 -2.65
CA GLY A 23 -8.86 10.92 -2.23
C GLY A 23 -7.47 10.63 -2.79
N THR A 24 -6.47 11.22 -2.16
CA THR A 24 -5.08 11.17 -2.60
C THR A 24 -4.25 10.40 -1.59
N VAL A 25 -3.55 9.36 -2.07
CA VAL A 25 -2.51 8.68 -1.30
C VAL A 25 -1.21 9.43 -1.51
N ASN A 26 -0.57 9.85 -0.44
CA ASN A 26 0.77 10.45 -0.50
C ASN A 26 1.80 9.34 -0.39
N CYS A 27 2.52 9.08 -1.49
CA CYS A 27 3.37 7.90 -1.65
C CYS A 27 4.84 8.25 -1.60
N LYS A 28 5.62 7.35 -1.04
CA LYS A 28 7.08 7.35 -1.09
C LYS A 28 7.54 6.04 -1.69
N SER A 29 8.14 6.09 -2.88
CA SER A 29 8.63 4.89 -3.57
C SER A 29 9.99 4.50 -3.01
N LEU A 30 10.00 3.51 -2.13
CA LEU A 30 11.20 3.04 -1.46
C LEU A 30 12.03 2.15 -2.39
N LEU A 31 11.36 1.31 -3.18
CA LEU A 31 11.97 0.49 -4.23
C LEU A 31 11.14 0.59 -5.51
N ASP A 32 11.81 0.60 -6.64
CA ASP A 32 11.22 0.59 -7.98
C ASP A 32 11.53 -0.71 -8.71
N GLY A 33 10.82 -0.95 -9.80
CA GLY A 33 10.95 -2.18 -10.60
C GLY A 33 12.34 -2.44 -11.18
N CYS A 34 13.25 -1.48 -11.16
CA CYS A 34 14.63 -1.64 -11.62
C CYS A 34 15.61 -2.04 -10.51
N ASP A 35 15.17 -1.99 -9.24
CA ASP A 35 16.05 -2.23 -8.09
C ASP A 35 16.20 -3.72 -7.77
N SER A 36 15.24 -4.54 -8.13
CA SER A 36 15.18 -5.96 -7.76
C SER A 36 14.64 -6.82 -8.90
N MET A 37 15.09 -8.07 -8.94
CA MET A 37 14.55 -9.08 -9.85
C MET A 37 13.24 -9.70 -9.35
N LYS A 38 12.97 -9.62 -8.05
CA LYS A 38 11.83 -10.29 -7.40
C LYS A 38 10.73 -9.30 -6.99
N PHE A 39 11.13 -8.17 -6.43
CA PHE A 39 10.18 -7.16 -5.98
C PHE A 39 9.96 -6.12 -7.06
N CYS A 40 8.70 -5.86 -7.40
CA CYS A 40 8.35 -4.84 -8.38
C CYS A 40 8.40 -3.44 -7.80
N PHE A 41 8.03 -3.30 -6.53
CA PHE A 41 8.04 -2.02 -5.84
C PHE A 41 7.93 -2.20 -4.31
N MET A 42 8.27 -1.15 -3.60
CA MET A 42 7.94 -0.98 -2.19
C MET A 42 7.59 0.48 -1.95
N HIS A 43 6.39 0.72 -1.42
CA HIS A 43 5.91 2.07 -1.09
C HIS A 43 5.70 2.24 0.40
N CYS A 44 5.94 3.45 0.89
CA CYS A 44 5.41 3.93 2.14
C CYS A 44 4.32 4.95 1.82
N ASP A 45 3.09 4.65 2.18
CA ASP A 45 1.92 5.44 1.85
C ASP A 45 1.38 6.16 3.08
N ASP A 46 1.33 7.49 3.02
CA ASP A 46 0.66 8.34 4.00
C ASP A 46 -0.76 8.60 3.53
N MET A 47 -1.73 8.09 4.28
CA MET A 47 -3.15 8.13 3.95
C MET A 47 -3.91 8.85 5.06
N LYS A 48 -4.51 9.98 4.73
CA LYS A 48 -5.40 10.67 5.68
C LYS A 48 -6.70 9.89 5.86
N ALA A 49 -7.35 10.10 7.00
CA ALA A 49 -8.66 9.49 7.26
C ALA A 49 -9.62 9.73 6.09
N GLY A 50 -10.27 8.67 5.61
CA GLY A 50 -11.19 8.70 4.47
C GLY A 50 -10.55 8.44 3.11
N VAL A 51 -9.22 8.46 3.02
CA VAL A 51 -8.49 8.10 1.79
C VAL A 51 -8.48 6.59 1.63
N SER A 52 -8.67 6.11 0.41
CA SER A 52 -8.65 4.67 0.14
C SER A 52 -7.82 4.30 -1.09
N ILE A 53 -7.27 3.09 -1.03
CA ILE A 53 -6.84 2.33 -2.20
C ILE A 53 -8.04 1.49 -2.60
N GLY A 54 -8.56 1.71 -3.82
CA GLY A 54 -9.74 1.00 -4.31
C GLY A 54 -9.51 -0.50 -4.42
N VAL A 55 -10.59 -1.26 -4.33
CA VAL A 55 -10.53 -2.71 -4.49
C VAL A 55 -10.11 -3.07 -5.91
N HIS A 56 -9.09 -3.91 -6.03
CA HIS A 56 -8.55 -4.35 -7.32
C HIS A 56 -8.04 -5.78 -7.22
N GLU A 57 -8.04 -6.47 -8.36
CA GLU A 57 -7.58 -7.85 -8.45
C GLU A 57 -6.11 -7.92 -8.87
N HIS A 58 -5.39 -8.84 -8.25
CA HIS A 58 -4.04 -9.23 -8.66
C HIS A 58 -4.10 -10.55 -9.42
N SER A 59 -3.96 -10.48 -10.77
CA SER A 59 -4.08 -11.67 -11.62
C SER A 59 -2.77 -12.46 -11.76
N ASN A 60 -1.62 -11.78 -11.70
CA ASN A 60 -0.30 -12.39 -11.91
C ASN A 60 0.79 -11.87 -10.98
N THR A 61 0.42 -11.14 -9.94
CA THR A 61 1.33 -10.60 -8.94
C THR A 61 0.78 -10.84 -7.54
N GLU A 62 1.63 -10.68 -6.55
CA GLU A 62 1.24 -10.68 -5.14
C GLU A 62 1.60 -9.34 -4.51
N GLU A 63 0.87 -8.94 -3.47
CA GLU A 63 1.08 -7.67 -2.82
C GLU A 63 0.84 -7.78 -1.31
N ILE A 64 1.75 -7.20 -0.54
CA ILE A 64 1.67 -7.14 0.91
C ILE A 64 1.22 -5.75 1.33
N TYR A 65 0.24 -5.69 2.26
CA TYR A 65 -0.07 -4.51 3.05
C TYR A 65 0.40 -4.73 4.48
N TYR A 66 1.18 -3.79 4.99
CA TYR A 66 1.60 -3.77 6.39
C TYR A 66 1.26 -2.42 7.00
N LEU A 67 0.38 -2.41 8.00
CA LEU A 67 -0.04 -1.17 8.66
C LEU A 67 0.95 -0.81 9.76
N VAL A 68 1.64 0.33 9.58
CA VAL A 68 2.63 0.83 10.53
C VAL A 68 1.96 1.61 11.65
N SER A 69 1.00 2.48 11.29
CA SER A 69 0.29 3.33 12.25
C SER A 69 -1.11 3.65 11.72
N GLY A 70 -1.98 4.11 12.61
CA GLY A 70 -3.35 4.46 12.29
C GLY A 70 -4.29 3.26 12.40
N LYS A 71 -5.32 3.25 11.55
CA LYS A 71 -6.36 2.22 11.56
C LYS A 71 -7.09 2.23 10.23
N GLY A 72 -7.50 1.08 9.76
CA GLY A 72 -8.26 1.01 8.53
C GLY A 72 -9.08 -0.26 8.36
N ILE A 73 -9.75 -0.33 7.22
CA ILE A 73 -10.55 -1.48 6.80
C ILE A 73 -9.92 -2.06 5.54
N LEU A 74 -9.49 -3.30 5.65
CA LEU A 74 -9.08 -4.11 4.51
C LEU A 74 -10.33 -4.76 3.91
N THR A 75 -10.54 -4.60 2.61
CA THR A 75 -11.49 -5.43 1.87
C THR A 75 -10.70 -6.49 1.13
N TYR A 76 -10.97 -7.76 1.42
CA TYR A 76 -10.28 -8.89 0.79
C TYR A 76 -11.32 -9.89 0.29
N ASP A 77 -11.34 -10.11 -1.02
CA ASP A 77 -12.36 -10.96 -1.68
C ASP A 77 -13.79 -10.61 -1.26
N GLY A 78 -14.09 -9.31 -1.15
CA GLY A 78 -15.42 -8.81 -0.80
C GLY A 78 -15.75 -8.83 0.69
N ILE A 79 -14.85 -9.27 1.55
CA ILE A 79 -15.05 -9.31 3.01
C ILE A 79 -14.20 -8.23 3.66
N GLU A 80 -14.80 -7.49 4.60
CA GLU A 80 -14.14 -6.43 5.33
C GLU A 80 -13.50 -6.94 6.62
N TYR A 81 -12.26 -6.49 6.86
CA TYR A 81 -11.49 -6.79 8.07
C TYR A 81 -10.92 -5.49 8.64
N GLU A 82 -10.96 -5.33 9.96
CA GLU A 82 -10.25 -4.24 10.62
C GLU A 82 -8.75 -4.52 10.61
N MET A 83 -7.94 -3.53 10.21
CA MET A 83 -6.49 -3.56 10.34
C MET A 83 -6.02 -2.57 11.39
N LEU A 84 -5.18 -3.04 12.29
CA LEU A 84 -4.53 -2.30 13.36
C LEU A 84 -3.00 -2.28 13.13
N PRO A 85 -2.27 -1.36 13.77
CA PRO A 85 -0.80 -1.29 13.63
C PRO A 85 -0.13 -2.63 13.92
N GLY A 86 0.76 -3.03 13.02
CA GLY A 86 1.44 -4.33 13.08
C GLY A 86 0.76 -5.45 12.31
N ASP A 87 -0.47 -5.24 11.84
CA ASP A 87 -1.16 -6.24 11.03
C ASP A 87 -0.62 -6.27 9.61
N VAL A 88 -0.59 -7.47 9.04
CA VAL A 88 -0.13 -7.72 7.68
C VAL A 88 -1.19 -8.49 6.89
N SER A 89 -1.34 -8.13 5.62
CA SER A 89 -2.18 -8.87 4.68
C SER A 89 -1.40 -9.18 3.42
N LEU A 90 -1.48 -10.40 2.95
CA LEU A 90 -0.91 -10.84 1.67
C LEU A 90 -2.05 -11.11 0.70
N CYS A 91 -2.08 -10.37 -0.41
CA CYS A 91 -2.98 -10.64 -1.52
C CYS A 91 -2.27 -11.53 -2.54
N ASN A 92 -2.64 -12.80 -2.57
CA ASN A 92 -2.12 -13.77 -3.53
C ASN A 92 -2.73 -13.56 -4.93
N MET A 93 -2.13 -14.17 -5.94
CA MET A 93 -2.69 -14.16 -7.29
C MET A 93 -4.12 -14.71 -7.31
N GLY A 94 -5.00 -14.04 -8.08
CA GLY A 94 -6.39 -14.42 -8.23
C GLY A 94 -7.32 -13.86 -7.15
N HIS A 95 -6.79 -13.13 -6.19
CA HIS A 95 -7.55 -12.48 -5.13
C HIS A 95 -7.62 -10.97 -5.35
N SER A 96 -8.58 -10.33 -4.69
CA SER A 96 -8.76 -8.88 -4.73
C SER A 96 -8.61 -8.28 -3.34
N HIS A 97 -8.12 -7.05 -3.29
CA HIS A 97 -8.02 -6.30 -2.05
C HIS A 97 -8.11 -4.79 -2.28
N GLY A 98 -8.37 -4.08 -1.20
CA GLY A 98 -8.33 -2.63 -1.09
C GLY A 98 -8.24 -2.23 0.36
N PHE A 99 -7.91 -0.98 0.62
CA PHE A 99 -7.72 -0.46 1.98
C PHE A 99 -8.33 0.93 2.13
N LEU A 100 -9.14 1.11 3.17
CA LEU A 100 -9.70 2.41 3.57
C LEU A 100 -9.09 2.83 4.90
N ALA A 101 -8.39 3.95 4.92
CA ALA A 101 -7.92 4.55 6.16
C ALA A 101 -9.10 5.16 6.92
N THR A 102 -9.39 4.66 8.12
CA THR A 102 -10.42 5.23 9.00
C THR A 102 -9.86 6.28 9.95
N GLU A 103 -8.56 6.27 10.14
CA GLU A 103 -7.75 7.29 10.81
C GLU A 103 -6.56 7.62 9.90
N ASP A 104 -5.85 8.72 10.19
CA ASP A 104 -4.58 9.00 9.52
C ASP A 104 -3.64 7.82 9.70
N SER A 105 -3.16 7.26 8.60
CA SER A 105 -2.46 5.98 8.60
C SER A 105 -1.18 6.02 7.77
N ILE A 106 -0.23 5.18 8.15
CA ILE A 106 0.95 4.85 7.35
C ILE A 106 0.85 3.37 6.98
N LEU A 107 0.77 3.11 5.69
CA LEU A 107 0.70 1.75 5.13
C LEU A 107 1.94 1.50 4.28
N VAL A 108 2.60 0.37 4.52
CA VAL A 108 3.68 -0.11 3.65
C VAL A 108 3.10 -1.12 2.68
N VAL A 109 3.39 -0.92 1.39
CA VAL A 109 2.89 -1.78 0.30
C VAL A 109 4.10 -2.34 -0.45
N VAL A 110 4.15 -3.64 -0.58
CA VAL A 110 5.23 -4.35 -1.28
C VAL A 110 4.62 -5.31 -2.31
N GLY A 111 5.13 -5.21 -3.51
CA GLY A 111 4.72 -6.12 -4.59
C GLY A 111 5.86 -6.59 -5.47
#